data_d3cf2a08aff053397b8024af6ccd4807
#
_entry.id   d3cf2a08aff053397b8024af6ccd4807
#
_cell.length_a   1.000
_cell.length_b   1.000
_cell.length_c   1.000
_cell.angle_alpha   90.00
_cell.angle_beta   90.00
_cell.angle_gamma   90.00
#
_symmetry.space_group_name_H-M   'P 1'
#
loop_
_entity.id
_entity.type
_entity.pdbx_description
1 polymer ?
#
loop_
_entity_poly.entity_id
_entity_poly.type
_entity_poly.pdbx_seq_one_letter_code
_entity_poly.pdbx_strand_id
1 'polypeptide(L)'
;MPKYSVEHNIPNTMTSLLSSRVGLLMKPDVVILESDASVDEATKMMREKNSRSVLVSKRGEVIGIVSKTDILFKVISQNGNPSKVKLREIMTCPVLALGPGSTIKEALAVMDKHGIRQVMVHAYAAVLGVVTREDIYQSMETLSMATEDTAISGTPACIINTKAIAYMKDLSKFSIVCPYCQSPFDTKDGLSKHIDRLHGESGILEGDVRHLFE
;
A
#
# COMPACT_ATOMS: atom_id res chain seq x y z
N MET A 1 6.36 -26.37 24.76
CA MET A 1 6.27 -25.24 23.80
C MET A 1 6.04 -23.98 24.61
N PRO A 2 6.97 -23.04 24.70
CA PRO A 2 6.73 -21.80 25.41
C PRO A 2 5.79 -20.90 24.59
N LYS A 3 4.67 -20.53 25.19
CA LYS A 3 3.79 -19.50 24.68
C LYS A 3 4.48 -18.15 24.89
N TYR A 4 4.98 -17.56 23.80
CA TYR A 4 5.41 -16.17 23.83
C TYR A 4 4.16 -15.28 23.87
N SER A 5 3.78 -14.85 25.06
CA SER A 5 2.87 -13.72 25.22
C SER A 5 3.65 -12.45 24.91
N VAL A 6 3.58 -11.97 23.70
CA VAL A 6 4.12 -10.66 23.35
C VAL A 6 3.08 -9.64 23.79
N GLU A 7 3.33 -8.97 24.92
CA GLU A 7 2.61 -7.74 25.26
C GLU A 7 2.92 -6.73 24.17
N HIS A 8 1.89 -6.41 23.37
CA HIS A 8 1.96 -5.43 22.30
C HIS A 8 2.01 -4.04 22.92
N ASN A 9 3.20 -3.59 23.23
CA ASN A 9 3.44 -2.20 23.60
C ASN A 9 3.41 -1.38 22.29
N ILE A 10 2.23 -0.87 21.93
CA ILE A 10 2.03 -0.05 20.73
C ILE A 10 2.82 1.26 20.92
N PRO A 11 3.72 1.61 20.01
CA PRO A 11 4.54 2.81 20.11
C PRO A 11 3.65 4.06 20.01
N ASN A 12 3.77 5.00 20.94
CA ASN A 12 2.93 6.19 21.03
C ASN A 12 3.39 7.35 20.13
N THR A 13 4.51 7.23 19.44
CA THR A 13 5.06 8.29 18.56
C THR A 13 5.70 7.70 17.31
N MET A 14 5.82 8.51 16.26
CA MET A 14 6.50 8.15 15.01
C MET A 14 7.94 7.67 15.26
N THR A 15 8.68 8.34 16.12
CA THR A 15 10.05 7.97 16.49
C THR A 15 10.10 6.62 17.17
N SER A 16 9.13 6.34 18.05
CA SER A 16 9.00 5.05 18.72
C SER A 16 8.69 3.92 17.73
N LEU A 17 7.82 4.17 16.74
CA LEU A 17 7.52 3.20 15.68
C LEU A 17 8.77 2.86 14.86
N LEU A 18 9.52 3.87 14.41
CA LEU A 18 10.73 3.66 13.60
C LEU A 18 11.80 2.87 14.37
N SER A 19 11.83 2.98 15.69
CA SER A 19 12.71 2.22 16.58
C SER A 19 12.16 0.84 16.96
N SER A 20 10.90 0.56 16.64
CA SER A 20 10.26 -0.73 16.92
C SER A 20 10.82 -1.83 16.02
N ARG A 21 10.70 -3.07 16.47
CA ARG A 21 11.21 -4.26 15.77
C ARG A 21 10.27 -4.66 14.64
N VAL A 22 10.85 -5.06 13.50
CA VAL A 22 10.07 -5.54 12.34
C VAL A 22 9.21 -6.76 12.67
N GLY A 23 9.61 -7.58 13.63
CA GLY A 23 8.84 -8.73 14.10
C GLY A 23 7.46 -8.38 14.66
N LEU A 24 7.23 -7.13 15.07
CA LEU A 24 5.92 -6.66 15.54
C LEU A 24 4.95 -6.32 14.41
N LEU A 25 5.46 -5.97 13.22
CA LEU A 25 4.66 -5.58 12.05
C LEU A 25 4.64 -6.63 10.94
N MET A 26 5.49 -7.64 11.02
CA MET A 26 5.53 -8.67 9.98
C MET A 26 4.20 -9.42 9.90
N LYS A 27 3.80 -9.76 8.68
CA LYS A 27 2.69 -10.66 8.41
C LYS A 27 3.23 -12.09 8.30
N PRO A 28 2.76 -13.02 9.14
CA PRO A 28 3.25 -14.40 9.13
C PRO A 28 2.67 -15.23 7.97
N ASP A 29 1.52 -14.82 7.40
CA ASP A 29 0.83 -15.52 6.32
C ASP A 29 1.55 -15.33 4.98
N VAL A 30 2.68 -15.99 4.81
CA VAL A 30 3.50 -15.90 3.60
C VAL A 30 3.15 -17.02 2.64
N VAL A 31 2.88 -16.69 1.39
CA VAL A 31 2.70 -17.68 0.33
C VAL A 31 4.08 -18.11 -0.17
N ILE A 32 4.35 -19.41 -0.10
CA ILE A 32 5.58 -20.02 -0.61
C ILE A 32 5.19 -21.02 -1.70
N LEU A 33 5.79 -20.92 -2.87
CA LEU A 33 5.58 -21.83 -4.00
C LEU A 33 6.91 -22.38 -4.51
N GLU A 34 6.89 -23.58 -5.07
CA GLU A 34 8.07 -24.17 -5.68
C GLU A 34 8.51 -23.42 -6.95
N SER A 35 9.78 -23.41 -7.22
CA SER A 35 10.41 -22.69 -8.34
C SER A 35 9.87 -23.09 -9.72
N ASP A 36 9.33 -24.30 -9.83
CA ASP A 36 8.73 -24.84 -11.04
C ASP A 36 7.22 -24.58 -11.15
N ALA A 37 6.59 -23.94 -10.14
CA ALA A 37 5.20 -23.49 -10.21
C ALA A 37 5.04 -22.44 -11.32
N SER A 38 3.83 -22.34 -11.87
CA SER A 38 3.53 -21.37 -12.93
C SER A 38 3.20 -19.99 -12.35
N VAL A 39 3.37 -18.96 -13.18
CA VAL A 39 2.95 -17.59 -12.83
C VAL A 39 1.43 -17.51 -12.65
N ASP A 40 0.65 -18.30 -13.39
CA ASP A 40 -0.80 -18.39 -13.23
C ASP A 40 -1.18 -18.90 -11.82
N GLU A 41 -0.53 -19.96 -11.36
CA GLU A 41 -0.71 -20.50 -10.01
C GLU A 41 -0.35 -19.45 -8.93
N ALA A 42 0.79 -18.78 -9.08
CA ALA A 42 1.20 -17.72 -8.18
C ALA A 42 0.18 -16.57 -8.15
N THR A 43 -0.36 -16.18 -9.29
CA THR A 43 -1.36 -15.12 -9.40
C THR A 43 -2.67 -15.49 -8.69
N LYS A 44 -3.11 -16.74 -8.80
CA LYS A 44 -4.28 -17.26 -8.08
C LYS A 44 -4.06 -17.21 -6.58
N MET A 45 -2.91 -17.70 -6.11
CA MET A 45 -2.55 -17.69 -4.68
C MET A 45 -2.44 -16.26 -4.13
N MET A 46 -1.82 -15.33 -4.89
CA MET A 46 -1.77 -13.91 -4.50
C MET A 46 -3.16 -13.30 -4.35
N ARG A 47 -4.11 -13.66 -5.22
CA ARG A 47 -5.49 -13.18 -5.14
C ARG A 47 -6.21 -13.77 -3.92
N GLU A 48 -6.14 -15.08 -3.73
CA GLU A 48 -6.82 -15.79 -2.64
C GLU A 48 -6.32 -15.33 -1.27
N LYS A 49 -5.01 -15.16 -1.12
CA LYS A 49 -4.38 -14.73 0.12
C LYS A 49 -4.24 -13.20 0.27
N ASN A 50 -4.78 -12.43 -0.68
CA ASN A 50 -4.61 -10.98 -0.74
C ASN A 50 -3.13 -10.55 -0.58
N SER A 51 -2.21 -11.35 -1.12
CA SER A 51 -0.78 -11.08 -1.05
C SER A 51 -0.30 -10.30 -2.27
N ARG A 52 0.76 -9.50 -2.10
CA ARG A 52 1.41 -8.77 -3.20
C ARG A 52 2.56 -9.53 -3.84
N SER A 53 3.00 -10.61 -3.21
CA SER A 53 4.12 -11.42 -3.66
C SER A 53 4.00 -12.85 -3.17
N VAL A 54 4.77 -13.73 -3.77
CA VAL A 54 5.03 -15.09 -3.31
C VAL A 54 6.52 -15.28 -3.14
N LEU A 55 6.93 -16.00 -2.11
CA LEU A 55 8.29 -16.49 -1.99
C LEU A 55 8.44 -17.75 -2.85
N VAL A 56 9.60 -17.87 -3.47
CA VAL A 56 9.92 -18.99 -4.34
C VAL A 56 10.88 -19.90 -3.62
N SER A 57 10.52 -21.16 -3.49
CA SER A 57 11.34 -22.18 -2.84
C SER A 57 11.91 -23.18 -3.86
N LYS A 58 13.00 -23.79 -3.47
CA LYS A 58 13.58 -24.95 -4.15
C LYS A 58 14.12 -25.92 -3.10
N ARG A 59 13.55 -27.13 -3.09
CA ARG A 59 13.92 -28.17 -2.11
C ARG A 59 13.75 -27.71 -0.64
N GLY A 60 12.72 -26.91 -0.37
CA GLY A 60 12.43 -26.40 0.97
C GLY A 60 13.19 -25.13 1.37
N GLU A 61 14.11 -24.62 0.56
CA GLU A 61 14.83 -23.37 0.80
C GLU A 61 14.23 -22.24 -0.04
N VAL A 62 14.01 -21.08 0.58
CA VAL A 62 13.56 -19.87 -0.11
C VAL A 62 14.73 -19.26 -0.90
N ILE A 63 14.60 -19.23 -2.23
CA ILE A 63 15.66 -18.78 -3.14
C ILE A 63 15.32 -17.46 -3.83
N GLY A 64 14.05 -17.07 -3.89
CA GLY A 64 13.60 -15.89 -4.63
C GLY A 64 12.25 -15.36 -4.18
N ILE A 65 11.85 -14.27 -4.78
CA ILE A 65 10.57 -13.64 -4.57
C ILE A 65 10.00 -13.18 -5.91
N VAL A 66 8.69 -13.36 -6.11
CA VAL A 66 7.95 -12.85 -7.26
C VAL A 66 6.86 -11.92 -6.78
N SER A 67 6.86 -10.70 -7.26
CA SER A 67 5.85 -9.69 -6.97
C SER A 67 4.86 -9.50 -8.13
N LYS A 68 3.72 -8.82 -7.87
CA LYS A 68 2.78 -8.40 -8.93
C LYS A 68 3.48 -7.57 -10.03
N THR A 69 4.47 -6.76 -9.64
CA THR A 69 5.27 -5.94 -10.57
C THR A 69 6.14 -6.81 -11.49
N ASP A 70 6.74 -7.88 -10.94
CA ASP A 70 7.51 -8.82 -11.77
C ASP A 70 6.61 -9.50 -12.80
N ILE A 71 5.43 -9.95 -12.41
CA ILE A 71 4.46 -10.56 -13.32
C ILE A 71 4.06 -9.57 -14.42
N LEU A 72 3.75 -8.33 -14.05
CA LEU A 72 3.34 -7.30 -15.00
C LEU A 72 4.44 -7.02 -16.03
N PHE A 73 5.68 -6.78 -15.58
CA PHE A 73 6.75 -6.33 -16.48
C PHE A 73 7.53 -7.47 -17.15
N LYS A 74 7.65 -8.63 -16.50
CA LYS A 74 8.43 -9.74 -17.06
C LYS A 74 7.58 -10.75 -17.83
N VAL A 75 6.24 -10.73 -17.66
CA VAL A 75 5.36 -11.68 -18.34
C VAL A 75 4.33 -10.94 -19.21
N ILE A 76 3.46 -10.12 -18.59
CA ILE A 76 2.33 -9.54 -19.31
C ILE A 76 2.80 -8.53 -20.36
N SER A 77 3.73 -7.62 -20.04
CA SER A 77 4.24 -6.63 -20.99
C SER A 77 5.00 -7.24 -22.15
N GLN A 78 5.49 -8.47 -22.00
CA GLN A 78 6.20 -9.23 -23.03
C GLN A 78 5.31 -10.22 -23.78
N ASN A 79 3.97 -10.14 -23.60
CA ASN A 79 3.00 -11.08 -24.16
C ASN A 79 3.28 -12.55 -23.78
N GLY A 80 3.94 -12.78 -22.63
CA GLY A 80 4.22 -14.11 -22.11
C GLY A 80 2.93 -14.80 -21.63
N ASN A 81 2.88 -16.13 -21.77
CA ASN A 81 1.75 -16.90 -21.26
C ASN A 81 1.98 -17.29 -19.79
N PRO A 82 1.19 -16.75 -18.82
CA PRO A 82 1.38 -17.02 -17.39
C PRO A 82 1.36 -18.51 -17.02
N SER A 83 0.61 -19.34 -17.75
CA SER A 83 0.53 -20.77 -17.47
C SER A 83 1.78 -21.55 -17.92
N LYS A 84 2.59 -20.97 -18.80
CA LYS A 84 3.83 -21.61 -19.31
C LYS A 84 5.08 -21.10 -18.63
N VAL A 85 5.09 -19.84 -18.19
CA VAL A 85 6.23 -19.22 -17.52
C VAL A 85 6.36 -19.73 -16.09
N LYS A 86 7.56 -20.14 -15.71
CA LYS A 86 7.87 -20.64 -14.36
C LYS A 86 8.38 -19.54 -13.44
N LEU A 87 8.12 -19.66 -12.13
CA LEU A 87 8.51 -18.64 -11.15
C LEU A 87 10.03 -18.39 -11.14
N ARG A 88 10.83 -19.44 -11.34
CA ARG A 88 12.31 -19.31 -11.43
C ARG A 88 12.79 -18.40 -12.55
N GLU A 89 11.97 -18.21 -13.61
CA GLU A 89 12.35 -17.40 -14.78
C GLU A 89 12.17 -15.91 -14.52
N ILE A 90 11.28 -15.56 -13.59
CA ILE A 90 10.93 -14.15 -13.33
C ILE A 90 11.25 -13.68 -11.91
N MET A 91 11.60 -14.61 -11.00
CA MET A 91 11.89 -14.26 -9.60
C MET A 91 13.06 -13.28 -9.49
N THR A 92 13.02 -12.48 -8.47
CA THR A 92 14.16 -11.68 -8.02
C THR A 92 14.92 -12.47 -6.96
N CYS A 93 16.19 -12.65 -7.15
CA CYS A 93 17.09 -13.33 -6.21
C CYS A 93 18.43 -12.60 -6.10
N PRO A 94 19.11 -12.67 -4.92
CA PRO A 94 18.64 -13.26 -3.68
C PRO A 94 17.51 -12.45 -3.02
N VAL A 95 16.74 -13.10 -2.15
CA VAL A 95 15.74 -12.40 -1.32
C VAL A 95 16.44 -11.60 -0.25
N LEU A 96 16.11 -10.32 -0.13
CA LEU A 96 16.60 -9.50 0.96
C LEU A 96 15.82 -9.80 2.23
N ALA A 97 16.53 -10.09 3.29
CA ALA A 97 15.95 -10.55 4.53
C ALA A 97 16.55 -9.82 5.74
N LEU A 98 15.76 -9.70 6.78
CA LEU A 98 16.13 -9.11 8.06
C LEU A 98 15.81 -10.08 9.20
N GLY A 99 16.53 -9.95 10.30
CA GLY A 99 16.17 -10.64 11.54
C GLY A 99 14.96 -9.97 12.22
N PRO A 100 14.19 -10.70 13.05
CA PRO A 100 13.00 -10.16 13.71
C PRO A 100 13.32 -9.03 14.71
N GLY A 101 14.58 -8.93 15.14
CA GLY A 101 15.10 -7.88 16.01
C GLY A 101 15.50 -6.59 15.30
N SER A 102 15.58 -6.59 13.96
CA SER A 102 15.87 -5.37 13.20
C SER A 102 14.76 -4.34 13.37
N THR A 103 15.13 -3.06 13.25
CA THR A 103 14.19 -1.95 13.39
C THR A 103 13.42 -1.68 12.10
N ILE A 104 12.26 -1.03 12.23
CA ILE A 104 11.48 -0.55 11.08
C ILE A 104 12.29 0.45 10.26
N LYS A 105 13.09 1.29 10.92
CA LYS A 105 14.00 2.22 10.25
C LYS A 105 15.02 1.49 9.36
N GLU A 106 15.60 0.39 9.84
CA GLU A 106 16.52 -0.44 9.05
C GLU A 106 15.79 -1.10 7.88
N ALA A 107 14.57 -1.58 8.08
CA ALA A 107 13.77 -2.15 7.00
C ALA A 107 13.49 -1.12 5.90
N LEU A 108 13.10 0.09 6.24
CA LEU A 108 12.92 1.19 5.28
C LEU A 108 14.21 1.54 4.56
N ALA A 109 15.33 1.62 5.26
CA ALA A 109 16.64 1.90 4.66
C ALA A 109 17.05 0.82 3.63
N VAL A 110 16.79 -0.46 3.93
CA VAL A 110 17.02 -1.57 2.99
C VAL A 110 16.09 -1.45 1.78
N MET A 111 14.80 -1.17 2.00
CA MET A 111 13.82 -1.00 0.93
C MET A 111 14.20 0.17 0.00
N ASP A 112 14.65 1.30 0.54
CA ASP A 112 15.05 2.47 -0.23
C ASP A 112 16.34 2.21 -1.02
N LYS A 113 17.35 1.67 -0.35
CA LYS A 113 18.64 1.37 -0.98
C LYS A 113 18.51 0.43 -2.20
N HIS A 114 17.60 -0.53 -2.12
CA HIS A 114 17.44 -1.55 -3.16
C HIS A 114 16.21 -1.33 -4.06
N GLY A 115 15.46 -0.25 -3.88
CA GLY A 115 14.26 0.05 -4.66
C GLY A 115 13.14 -0.97 -4.51
N ILE A 116 13.09 -1.69 -3.39
CA ILE A 116 12.09 -2.73 -3.09
C ILE A 116 11.02 -2.21 -2.13
N ARG A 117 9.87 -2.87 -2.09
CA ARG A 117 8.73 -2.47 -1.26
C ARG A 117 8.45 -3.44 -0.11
N GLN A 118 9.24 -4.49 0.02
CA GLN A 118 9.05 -5.52 1.04
C GLN A 118 10.38 -6.22 1.35
N VAL A 119 10.51 -6.69 2.58
CA VAL A 119 11.64 -7.49 3.06
C VAL A 119 11.12 -8.74 3.76
N MET A 120 11.82 -9.84 3.59
CA MET A 120 11.54 -11.07 4.31
C MET A 120 12.08 -10.96 5.75
N VAL A 121 11.34 -11.48 6.70
CA VAL A 121 11.81 -11.64 8.08
C VAL A 121 12.10 -13.11 8.34
N HIS A 122 13.32 -13.42 8.73
CA HIS A 122 13.73 -14.81 8.99
C HIS A 122 14.52 -14.95 10.28
N ALA A 123 14.47 -16.13 10.89
CA ALA A 123 15.36 -16.53 11.99
C ALA A 123 15.65 -18.02 11.88
N TYR A 124 16.89 -18.39 12.17
CA TYR A 124 17.33 -19.80 12.23
C TYR A 124 16.91 -20.64 11.01
N ALA A 125 17.12 -20.11 9.81
CA ALA A 125 16.71 -20.73 8.53
C ALA A 125 15.19 -20.86 8.30
N ALA A 126 14.35 -20.34 9.20
CA ALA A 126 12.90 -20.31 9.03
C ALA A 126 12.44 -18.92 8.58
N VAL A 127 11.52 -18.89 7.61
CA VAL A 127 10.79 -17.67 7.23
C VAL A 127 9.73 -17.42 8.31
N LEU A 128 9.80 -16.26 8.95
CA LEU A 128 8.84 -15.84 9.97
C LEU A 128 7.70 -15.02 9.37
N GLY A 129 7.99 -14.25 8.32
CA GLY A 129 7.00 -13.38 7.72
C GLY A 129 7.60 -12.45 6.66
N VAL A 130 6.79 -11.49 6.24
CA VAL A 130 7.17 -10.40 5.33
C VAL A 130 6.70 -9.08 5.93
N VAL A 131 7.52 -8.05 5.82
CA VAL A 131 7.15 -6.66 6.12
C VAL A 131 7.11 -5.88 4.82
N THR A 132 6.01 -5.20 4.58
CA THR A 132 5.86 -4.33 3.42
C THR A 132 5.93 -2.87 3.83
N ARG A 133 6.33 -1.99 2.91
CA ARG A 133 6.29 -0.54 3.10
C ARG A 133 4.87 -0.06 3.47
N GLU A 134 3.85 -0.69 2.90
CA GLU A 134 2.46 -0.37 3.17
C GLU A 134 2.03 -0.71 4.59
N ASP A 135 2.47 -1.84 5.14
CA ASP A 135 2.20 -2.20 6.54
C ASP A 135 2.80 -1.16 7.49
N ILE A 136 4.00 -0.66 7.18
CA ILE A 136 4.66 0.40 7.94
C ILE A 136 3.84 1.69 7.86
N TYR A 137 3.40 2.11 6.66
CA TYR A 137 2.60 3.33 6.49
C TYR A 137 1.24 3.24 7.19
N GLN A 138 0.54 2.12 7.10
CA GLN A 138 -0.72 1.89 7.83
C GLN A 138 -0.53 2.02 9.34
N SER A 139 0.59 1.52 9.88
CA SER A 139 0.91 1.67 11.29
C SER A 139 1.21 3.13 11.67
N MET A 140 1.83 3.89 10.77
CA MET A 140 2.06 5.33 10.96
C MET A 140 0.75 6.13 10.94
N GLU A 141 -0.16 5.83 10.01
CA GLU A 141 -1.49 6.46 9.95
C GLU A 141 -2.31 6.18 11.21
N THR A 142 -2.32 4.94 11.67
CA THR A 142 -3.03 4.56 12.90
C THR A 142 -2.52 5.34 14.11
N LEU A 143 -1.20 5.55 14.21
CA LEU A 143 -0.61 6.35 15.29
C LEU A 143 -0.94 7.83 15.16
N SER A 144 -0.95 8.38 13.94
CA SER A 144 -1.32 9.77 13.69
C SER A 144 -2.78 10.04 14.08
N MET A 145 -3.68 9.12 13.74
CA MET A 145 -5.11 9.22 14.11
C MET A 145 -5.35 9.10 15.61
N ALA A 146 -4.53 8.33 16.32
CA ALA A 146 -4.64 8.18 17.77
C ALA A 146 -4.20 9.43 18.56
N THR A 147 -3.43 10.33 17.93
CA THR A 147 -2.96 11.58 18.54
C THR A 147 -3.80 12.81 18.20
N GLU A 148 -4.69 12.70 17.22
CA GLU A 148 -5.62 13.76 16.84
C GLU A 148 -7.05 13.31 17.11
N ASP A 149 -7.70 13.91 18.13
CA ASP A 149 -9.13 13.76 18.45
C ASP A 149 -10.04 14.44 17.40
N THR A 150 -9.60 14.49 16.15
CA THR A 150 -10.36 14.99 15.01
C THR A 150 -10.79 13.81 14.14
N ALA A 151 -12.02 13.38 14.34
CA ALA A 151 -12.71 12.49 13.42
C ALA A 151 -12.75 13.13 12.03
N ILE A 152 -11.76 12.81 11.20
CA ILE A 152 -11.85 13.07 9.75
C ILE A 152 -12.79 12.02 9.20
N SER A 153 -14.08 12.40 9.10
CA SER A 153 -15.04 11.63 8.31
C SER A 153 -14.48 11.50 6.90
N GLY A 154 -14.03 10.29 6.56
CA GLY A 154 -13.38 10.02 5.28
C GLY A 154 -14.36 10.15 4.14
N THR A 155 -14.40 11.31 3.52
CA THR A 155 -14.92 11.45 2.16
C THR A 155 -13.89 10.87 1.19
N PRO A 156 -14.29 10.04 0.23
CA PRO A 156 -13.38 9.51 -0.77
C PRO A 156 -12.67 10.68 -1.47
N ALA A 157 -11.35 10.69 -1.43
CA ALA A 157 -10.55 11.72 -2.08
C ALA A 157 -10.71 11.58 -3.61
N CYS A 158 -11.57 12.40 -4.20
CA CYS A 158 -11.58 12.60 -5.64
C CYS A 158 -10.27 13.27 -6.02
N ILE A 159 -9.55 12.69 -6.95
CA ILE A 159 -8.31 13.16 -7.59
C ILE A 159 -7.76 14.46 -7.00
N ILE A 160 -6.85 14.34 -6.06
CA ILE A 160 -6.21 15.50 -5.43
C ILE A 160 -5.37 16.21 -6.49
N ASN A 161 -5.84 17.37 -6.94
CA ASN A 161 -4.99 18.26 -7.70
C ASN A 161 -3.86 18.73 -6.75
N THR A 162 -2.62 18.34 -7.02
CA THR A 162 -1.48 18.68 -6.17
C THR A 162 -1.26 20.19 -6.00
N LYS A 163 -1.80 21.01 -6.91
CA LYS A 163 -1.87 22.47 -6.76
C LYS A 163 -2.92 22.89 -5.73
N ALA A 164 -3.98 22.13 -5.51
CA ALA A 164 -5.00 22.45 -4.51
C ALA A 164 -4.48 22.29 -3.07
N ILE A 165 -3.53 21.39 -2.83
CA ILE A 165 -2.93 21.21 -1.49
C ILE A 165 -2.19 22.47 -1.04
N ALA A 166 -1.59 23.22 -1.97
CA ALA A 166 -0.92 24.48 -1.66
C ALA A 166 -1.90 25.59 -1.20
N TYR A 167 -3.18 25.48 -1.61
CA TYR A 167 -4.23 26.45 -1.26
C TYR A 167 -5.00 26.09 0.01
N MET A 168 -4.88 24.87 0.55
CA MET A 168 -5.57 24.46 1.77
C MET A 168 -5.21 25.27 3.03
N LYS A 169 -4.11 26.03 3.00
CA LYS A 169 -3.70 26.90 4.10
C LYS A 169 -4.55 28.16 4.25
N ASP A 170 -5.42 28.48 3.29
CA ASP A 170 -6.18 29.74 3.31
C ASP A 170 -7.58 29.61 2.66
N LEU A 171 -8.35 28.62 3.15
CA LEU A 171 -9.73 28.35 2.68
C LEU A 171 -10.67 29.55 2.90
N SER A 172 -10.28 30.52 3.74
CA SER A 172 -11.08 31.72 3.99
C SER A 172 -11.23 32.66 2.79
N LYS A 173 -10.41 32.45 1.74
CA LYS A 173 -10.41 33.28 0.51
C LYS A 173 -11.41 32.79 -0.55
N PHE A 174 -11.89 31.56 -0.44
CA PHE A 174 -12.78 31.00 -1.44
C PHE A 174 -14.22 31.06 -0.96
N SER A 175 -15.07 31.76 -1.73
CA SER A 175 -16.50 31.88 -1.45
C SER A 175 -17.33 30.71 -1.93
N ILE A 176 -16.76 29.83 -2.79
CA ILE A 176 -17.48 28.74 -3.44
C ILE A 176 -16.68 27.43 -3.24
N VAL A 177 -17.34 26.42 -2.66
CA VAL A 177 -16.75 25.09 -2.46
C VAL A 177 -17.63 24.02 -3.10
N CYS A 178 -17.02 22.94 -3.62
CA CYS A 178 -17.76 21.82 -4.14
C CYS A 178 -18.50 21.08 -3.00
N PRO A 179 -19.82 20.86 -3.10
CA PRO A 179 -20.60 20.19 -2.06
C PRO A 179 -20.25 18.72 -1.90
N TYR A 180 -19.62 18.10 -2.90
CA TYR A 180 -19.28 16.67 -2.89
C TYR A 180 -17.87 16.37 -2.35
N CYS A 181 -16.87 17.20 -2.72
CA CYS A 181 -15.47 16.96 -2.34
C CYS A 181 -14.81 18.13 -1.62
N GLN A 182 -15.57 19.21 -1.34
CA GLN A 182 -15.11 20.43 -0.65
C GLN A 182 -13.94 21.15 -1.34
N SER A 183 -13.65 20.85 -2.59
CA SER A 183 -12.63 21.58 -3.37
C SER A 183 -13.04 23.03 -3.57
N PRO A 184 -12.15 24.01 -3.31
CA PRO A 184 -12.45 25.43 -3.48
C PRO A 184 -12.40 25.89 -4.92
N PHE A 185 -13.25 26.86 -5.28
CA PHE A 185 -13.33 27.46 -6.62
C PHE A 185 -13.46 28.97 -6.55
N ASP A 186 -12.83 29.64 -7.51
CA ASP A 186 -12.88 31.11 -7.65
C ASP A 186 -14.16 31.56 -8.39
N THR A 187 -14.76 30.66 -9.19
CA THR A 187 -15.90 30.95 -10.05
C THR A 187 -16.94 29.83 -10.05
N LYS A 188 -18.23 30.21 -10.21
CA LYS A 188 -19.33 29.25 -10.37
C LYS A 188 -19.16 28.35 -11.60
N ASP A 189 -18.64 28.89 -12.68
CA ASP A 189 -18.37 28.15 -13.92
C ASP A 189 -17.28 27.09 -13.72
N GLY A 190 -16.24 27.41 -12.97
CA GLY A 190 -15.20 26.45 -12.58
C GLY A 190 -15.76 25.30 -11.72
N LEU A 191 -16.64 25.61 -10.77
CA LEU A 191 -17.34 24.61 -9.96
C LEU A 191 -18.27 23.74 -10.79
N SER A 192 -19.07 24.34 -11.70
CA SER A 192 -19.97 23.57 -12.57
C SER A 192 -19.21 22.57 -13.43
N LYS A 193 -18.16 23.00 -14.12
CA LYS A 193 -17.30 22.14 -14.92
C LYS A 193 -16.62 21.03 -14.10
N HIS A 194 -16.27 21.32 -12.86
CA HIS A 194 -15.71 20.34 -11.94
C HIS A 194 -16.76 19.28 -11.54
N ILE A 195 -17.97 19.70 -11.19
CA ILE A 195 -19.07 18.79 -10.84
C ILE A 195 -19.41 17.90 -12.04
N ASP A 196 -19.61 18.47 -13.22
CA ASP A 196 -19.93 17.72 -14.43
C ASP A 196 -18.85 16.68 -14.78
N ARG A 197 -17.60 17.04 -14.58
CA ARG A 197 -16.46 16.20 -14.94
C ARG A 197 -16.15 15.10 -13.94
N LEU A 198 -16.33 15.35 -12.64
CA LEU A 198 -15.85 14.45 -11.56
C LEU A 198 -16.98 13.84 -10.72
N HIS A 199 -18.17 14.45 -10.70
CA HIS A 199 -19.28 14.00 -9.85
C HIS A 199 -20.56 13.77 -10.65
N GLY A 200 -20.61 14.15 -11.95
CA GLY A 200 -21.76 13.96 -12.82
C GLY A 200 -21.70 12.63 -13.56
N GLU A 201 -22.71 11.79 -13.38
CA GLU A 201 -23.16 10.97 -14.49
C GLU A 201 -23.87 11.91 -15.44
N SER A 202 -23.46 11.90 -16.72
CA SER A 202 -24.00 12.79 -17.76
C SER A 202 -25.52 12.85 -17.68
N GLY A 203 -26.08 13.97 -17.26
CA GLY A 203 -27.51 14.29 -17.38
C GLY A 203 -28.32 14.43 -16.08
N ILE A 204 -27.81 14.19 -14.90
CA ILE A 204 -28.60 14.23 -13.65
C ILE A 204 -28.48 15.57 -12.89
N LEU A 205 -27.43 16.37 -13.12
CA LEU A 205 -27.12 17.54 -12.28
C LEU A 205 -27.38 18.90 -12.90
N GLU A 206 -27.90 18.99 -14.12
CA GLU A 206 -28.23 20.29 -14.74
C GLU A 206 -29.36 21.06 -14.01
N GLY A 207 -30.19 20.35 -13.21
CA GLY A 207 -31.29 20.95 -12.44
C GLY A 207 -30.92 21.45 -11.04
N ASP A 208 -30.02 20.73 -10.32
CA ASP A 208 -29.82 20.93 -8.88
C ASP A 208 -28.85 22.05 -8.54
N VAL A 209 -27.84 22.30 -9.36
CA VAL A 209 -26.81 23.30 -9.03
C VAL A 209 -27.29 24.73 -9.25
N ARG A 210 -28.28 24.97 -10.12
CA ARG A 210 -28.82 26.31 -10.38
C ARG A 210 -29.65 26.85 -9.21
N HIS A 211 -30.28 25.97 -8.43
CA HIS A 211 -31.10 26.36 -7.26
C HIS A 211 -30.32 26.55 -5.95
N LEU A 212 -29.05 26.14 -5.91
CA LEU A 212 -28.21 26.33 -4.71
C LEU A 212 -27.62 27.75 -4.60
N PHE A 213 -27.84 28.61 -5.59
CA PHE A 213 -27.23 29.94 -5.70
C PHE A 213 -28.21 31.09 -5.96
N GLU A 214 -29.54 30.82 -5.92
CA GLU A 214 -30.59 31.83 -5.78
C GLU A 214 -30.91 32.04 -4.30
#